data_51543ddf07a91474754a91ef028d6bf4
#
_entry.id   51543ddf07a91474754a91ef028d6bf4
#
_cell.length_a   1.000
_cell.length_b   1.000
_cell.length_c   1.000
_cell.angle_alpha   90.00
_cell.angle_beta   90.00
_cell.angle_gamma   90.00
#
_symmetry.space_group_name_H-M   'P 1'
#
loop_
_entity.id
_entity.type
_entity.pdbx_description
1 polymer ?
#
loop_
_entity_poly.entity_id
_entity_poly.type
_entity_poly.pdbx_seq_one_letter_code
_entity_poly.pdbx_strand_id
1 'polypeptide(L)'
;DYSVLIFSMPGKGMNNEPVVDIPKFGKVTLNSHDHFKLIESETLKPIKFFIEPVIITLNHIEKNHNFESFNMIGLSGGGWNTVIVSALDDRIQKSYSVAGSFPIWMRSSPSDFGDYEQTIPEFYKIANYEELYIMSAYGQDRELILFYNEFDPCCFSGELYKKFPFKNIIQEKLQSLEKGEFDVIIDSDQNEHIISDSTFEMINKLLLN
;
A
#
# COMPACT_ATOMS: atom_id res chain seq x y z
N ASP A 1 5.94 6.67 -23.09
CA ASP A 1 7.16 6.18 -22.39
C ASP A 1 7.00 6.41 -20.90
N TYR A 2 7.40 5.42 -20.08
CA TYR A 2 7.39 5.54 -18.62
C TYR A 2 8.81 5.59 -18.07
N SER A 3 8.98 6.37 -17.01
CA SER A 3 10.14 6.25 -16.12
C SER A 3 9.69 5.48 -14.88
N VAL A 4 10.48 4.49 -14.47
CA VAL A 4 10.15 3.61 -13.34
C VAL A 4 11.12 3.86 -12.20
N LEU A 5 10.57 4.08 -11.02
CA LEU A 5 11.32 4.16 -9.78
C LEU A 5 10.92 3.01 -8.86
N ILE A 6 11.90 2.27 -8.36
CA ILE A 6 11.66 1.10 -7.53
C ILE A 6 12.06 1.40 -6.09
N PHE A 7 11.14 1.16 -5.16
CA PHE A 7 11.37 1.28 -3.72
C PHE A 7 11.41 -0.10 -3.06
N SER A 8 12.38 -0.29 -2.19
CA SER A 8 12.35 -1.41 -1.24
C SER A 8 11.77 -0.94 0.09
N MET A 9 10.96 -1.79 0.71
CA MET A 9 10.44 -1.53 2.05
C MET A 9 11.58 -1.41 3.07
N PRO A 10 11.40 -0.63 4.16
CA PRO A 10 12.40 -0.53 5.22
C PRO A 10 12.84 -1.90 5.76
N GLY A 11 14.14 -2.11 5.93
CA GLY A 11 14.70 -3.38 6.36
C GLY A 11 14.71 -4.49 5.31
N LYS A 12 14.39 -4.17 4.05
CA LYS A 12 14.37 -5.11 2.92
C LYS A 12 15.18 -4.59 1.73
N GLY A 13 15.63 -5.51 0.87
CA GLY A 13 16.35 -5.18 -0.36
C GLY A 13 17.55 -4.29 -0.10
N MET A 14 17.61 -3.13 -0.71
CA MET A 14 18.70 -2.16 -0.55
C MET A 14 18.72 -1.51 0.85
N ASN A 15 17.64 -1.57 1.61
CA ASN A 15 17.53 -1.08 2.98
C ASN A 15 17.76 -2.20 4.02
N ASN A 16 18.51 -3.23 3.64
CA ASN A 16 18.62 -4.51 4.33
C ASN A 16 19.13 -4.38 5.77
N GLU A 17 18.43 -4.98 6.68
CA GLU A 17 18.81 -5.38 8.05
C GLU A 17 19.69 -4.36 8.80
N PRO A 18 19.28 -3.09 8.95
CA PRO A 18 20.09 -2.10 9.65
C PRO A 18 20.27 -2.50 11.13
N VAL A 19 21.51 -2.34 11.61
CA VAL A 19 21.83 -2.53 13.03
C VAL A 19 21.67 -1.19 13.76
N VAL A 20 20.79 -1.15 14.73
CA VAL A 20 20.47 0.05 15.53
C VAL A 20 20.84 -0.19 16.98
N ASP A 21 21.51 0.77 17.61
CA ASP A 21 21.76 0.73 19.06
C ASP A 21 20.56 1.33 19.81
N ILE A 22 19.86 0.48 20.53
CA ILE A 22 18.65 0.86 21.27
C ILE A 22 18.99 0.90 22.76
N PRO A 23 18.84 2.04 23.46
CA PRO A 23 19.33 2.22 24.83
C PRO A 23 18.92 1.11 25.81
N LYS A 24 17.75 0.51 25.64
CA LYS A 24 17.23 -0.58 26.50
C LYS A 24 17.65 -1.98 26.07
N PHE A 25 18.02 -2.16 24.81
CA PHE A 25 18.22 -3.47 24.18
C PHE A 25 19.63 -3.67 23.63
N GLY A 26 20.46 -2.60 23.56
CA GLY A 26 21.75 -2.62 22.88
C GLY A 26 21.58 -2.69 21.36
N LYS A 27 22.54 -3.34 20.68
CA LYS A 27 22.52 -3.48 19.20
C LYS A 27 21.47 -4.50 18.77
N VAL A 28 20.50 -4.04 18.01
CA VAL A 28 19.42 -4.85 17.46
C VAL A 28 19.45 -4.77 15.93
N THR A 29 19.39 -5.90 15.25
CA THR A 29 19.22 -5.96 13.80
C THR A 29 17.73 -5.88 13.47
N LEU A 30 17.31 -4.87 12.69
CA LEU A 30 15.93 -4.72 12.25
C LEU A 30 15.71 -5.56 10.99
N ASN A 31 15.45 -6.86 11.14
CA ASN A 31 15.22 -7.80 10.04
C ASN A 31 13.74 -8.18 9.86
N SER A 32 12.86 -7.61 10.67
CA SER A 32 11.40 -7.68 10.56
C SER A 32 10.81 -6.29 10.72
N HIS A 33 9.70 -6.00 10.06
CA HIS A 33 8.95 -4.74 10.25
C HIS A 33 8.48 -4.59 11.70
N ASP A 34 8.16 -5.68 12.38
CA ASP A 34 7.78 -5.63 13.80
C ASP A 34 8.89 -5.13 14.72
N HIS A 35 10.16 -5.23 14.32
CA HIS A 35 11.27 -4.68 15.09
C HIS A 35 11.25 -3.14 15.12
N PHE A 36 10.55 -2.47 14.21
CA PHE A 36 10.41 -1.02 14.25
C PHE A 36 9.65 -0.54 15.51
N LYS A 37 8.85 -1.38 16.14
CA LYS A 37 8.22 -1.12 17.45
C LYS A 37 9.27 -0.81 18.54
N LEU A 38 10.45 -1.41 18.45
CA LEU A 38 11.52 -1.27 19.45
C LEU A 38 12.17 0.12 19.44
N ILE A 39 12.10 0.83 18.32
CA ILE A 39 12.67 2.18 18.17
C ILE A 39 11.59 3.28 18.26
N GLU A 40 10.33 2.90 18.47
CA GLU A 40 9.26 3.88 18.62
C GLU A 40 9.40 4.67 19.93
N SER A 41 9.19 5.98 19.85
CA SER A 41 9.21 6.89 21.00
C SER A 41 8.21 8.04 20.83
N GLU A 42 8.13 8.93 21.78
CA GLU A 42 7.31 10.14 21.66
C GLU A 42 7.75 11.02 20.48
N THR A 43 9.04 11.07 20.19
CA THR A 43 9.63 11.93 19.16
C THR A 43 9.94 11.20 17.86
N LEU A 44 9.94 9.87 17.86
CA LEU A 44 10.20 9.04 16.68
C LEU A 44 9.04 8.09 16.41
N LYS A 45 8.36 8.29 15.29
CA LYS A 45 7.32 7.39 14.78
C LYS A 45 7.85 6.65 13.57
N PRO A 46 8.23 5.38 13.70
CA PRO A 46 8.88 4.63 12.61
C PRO A 46 8.03 4.44 11.36
N ILE A 47 6.72 4.59 11.45
CA ILE A 47 5.81 4.56 10.29
C ILE A 47 6.25 5.54 9.18
N LYS A 48 6.92 6.63 9.55
CA LYS A 48 7.45 7.60 8.59
C LYS A 48 8.48 7.00 7.63
N PHE A 49 9.25 6.01 8.06
CA PHE A 49 10.25 5.36 7.20
C PHE A 49 9.61 4.58 6.06
N PHE A 50 8.34 4.22 6.20
CA PHE A 50 7.56 3.54 5.17
C PHE A 50 6.97 4.53 4.16
N ILE A 51 6.66 5.75 4.58
CA ILE A 51 5.88 6.74 3.82
C ILE A 51 6.76 7.84 3.23
N GLU A 52 7.59 8.49 4.08
CA GLU A 52 8.39 9.67 3.69
C GLU A 52 9.31 9.45 2.48
N PRO A 53 9.98 8.29 2.29
CA PRO A 53 10.86 8.12 1.14
C PRO A 53 10.16 8.33 -0.20
N VAL A 54 8.92 7.88 -0.34
CA VAL A 54 8.15 8.09 -1.58
C VAL A 54 7.78 9.56 -1.75
N ILE A 55 7.24 10.20 -0.70
CA ILE A 55 6.84 11.61 -0.75
C ILE A 55 8.04 12.54 -1.04
N ILE A 56 9.17 12.31 -0.36
CA ILE A 56 10.40 13.09 -0.59
C ILE A 56 10.88 12.93 -2.04
N THR A 57 10.78 11.72 -2.56
CA THR A 57 11.17 11.43 -3.95
C THR A 57 10.23 12.12 -4.94
N LEU A 58 8.92 12.08 -4.71
CA LEU A 58 7.95 12.83 -5.53
C LEU A 58 8.26 14.32 -5.53
N ASN A 59 8.55 14.91 -4.37
CA ASN A 59 8.96 16.31 -4.26
C ASN A 59 10.22 16.63 -5.06
N HIS A 60 11.19 15.71 -5.05
CA HIS A 60 12.42 15.87 -5.82
C HIS A 60 12.16 15.77 -7.32
N ILE A 61 11.36 14.80 -7.74
CA ILE A 61 11.05 14.57 -9.16
C ILE A 61 10.26 15.76 -9.72
N GLU A 62 9.22 16.20 -9.04
CA GLU A 62 8.39 17.33 -9.45
C GLU A 62 9.22 18.62 -9.62
N LYS A 63 10.20 18.82 -8.74
CA LYS A 63 11.08 20.00 -8.81
C LYS A 63 12.08 19.95 -9.96
N ASN A 64 12.54 18.78 -10.37
CA ASN A 64 13.69 18.63 -11.28
C ASN A 64 13.32 18.02 -12.64
N HIS A 65 12.11 17.50 -12.79
CA HIS A 65 11.63 16.83 -14.00
C HIS A 65 10.21 17.28 -14.31
N ASN A 66 9.80 17.12 -15.56
CA ASN A 66 8.47 17.46 -16.01
C ASN A 66 7.74 16.17 -16.45
N PHE A 67 7.09 15.49 -15.50
CA PHE A 67 6.22 14.36 -15.76
C PHE A 67 4.75 14.82 -15.72
N GLU A 68 3.93 14.22 -16.58
CA GLU A 68 2.50 14.55 -16.69
C GLU A 68 1.69 13.94 -15.55
N SER A 69 2.11 12.75 -15.07
CA SER A 69 1.41 12.02 -14.03
C SER A 69 2.35 11.14 -13.20
N PHE A 70 1.93 10.84 -11.99
CA PHE A 70 2.56 9.86 -11.11
C PHE A 70 1.59 8.73 -10.82
N ASN A 71 2.06 7.50 -10.97
CA ASN A 71 1.27 6.30 -10.69
C ASN A 71 2.05 5.41 -9.74
N MET A 72 1.37 4.63 -8.91
CA MET A 72 2.02 3.78 -7.93
C MET A 72 1.48 2.36 -7.99
N ILE A 73 2.39 1.39 -8.03
CA ILE A 73 2.07 -0.03 -8.02
C ILE A 73 2.87 -0.68 -6.90
N GLY A 74 2.25 -1.52 -6.11
CA GLY A 74 2.96 -2.22 -5.05
C GLY A 74 2.41 -3.60 -4.76
N LEU A 75 3.29 -4.51 -4.37
CA LEU A 75 2.96 -5.86 -3.92
C LEU A 75 3.10 -5.94 -2.40
N SER A 76 2.19 -6.65 -1.71
CA SER A 76 2.30 -6.93 -0.29
C SER A 76 2.45 -5.65 0.56
N GLY A 77 3.50 -5.51 1.36
CA GLY A 77 3.81 -4.26 2.05
C GLY A 77 3.91 -3.06 1.12
N GLY A 78 4.41 -3.24 -0.11
CA GLY A 78 4.39 -2.21 -1.15
C GLY A 78 2.97 -1.84 -1.59
N GLY A 79 2.05 -2.80 -1.65
CA GLY A 79 0.63 -2.57 -1.93
C GLY A 79 -0.06 -1.80 -0.81
N TRP A 80 0.25 -2.11 0.46
CA TRP A 80 -0.16 -1.30 1.59
C TRP A 80 0.35 0.14 1.45
N ASN A 81 1.65 0.30 1.14
CA ASN A 81 2.26 1.61 0.97
C ASN A 81 1.62 2.40 -0.18
N THR A 82 1.25 1.73 -1.26
CA THR A 82 0.52 2.34 -2.39
C THR A 82 -0.77 3.00 -1.92
N VAL A 83 -1.59 2.31 -1.12
CA VAL A 83 -2.81 2.88 -0.56
C VAL A 83 -2.51 4.07 0.35
N ILE A 84 -1.56 3.92 1.28
CA ILE A 84 -1.29 4.99 2.26
C ILE A 84 -0.72 6.24 1.60
N VAL A 85 0.27 6.06 0.72
CA VAL A 85 0.92 7.22 0.08
C VAL A 85 -0.04 7.95 -0.86
N SER A 86 -0.84 7.22 -1.64
CA SER A 86 -1.84 7.87 -2.50
C SER A 86 -2.99 8.51 -1.71
N ALA A 87 -3.30 8.02 -0.52
CA ALA A 87 -4.24 8.70 0.37
C ALA A 87 -3.70 10.03 0.93
N LEU A 88 -2.37 10.15 1.06
CA LEU A 88 -1.69 11.32 1.61
C LEU A 88 -1.19 12.32 0.56
N ASP A 89 -1.01 11.88 -0.68
CA ASP A 89 -0.42 12.67 -1.76
C ASP A 89 -1.28 12.58 -3.03
N ASP A 90 -2.00 13.62 -3.34
CA ASP A 90 -2.96 13.69 -4.44
C ASP A 90 -2.31 13.79 -5.83
N ARG A 91 -0.99 13.94 -5.91
CA ARG A 91 -0.24 13.85 -7.17
C ARG A 91 -0.25 12.44 -7.76
N ILE A 92 -0.46 11.39 -6.94
CA ILE A 92 -0.58 10.02 -7.42
C ILE A 92 -1.97 9.85 -8.01
N GLN A 93 -2.04 9.63 -9.32
CA GLN A 93 -3.30 9.51 -10.04
C GLN A 93 -3.81 8.07 -10.02
N LYS A 94 -3.00 7.12 -10.45
CA LYS A 94 -3.41 5.71 -10.53
C LYS A 94 -2.65 4.88 -9.50
N SER A 95 -3.40 4.15 -8.69
CA SER A 95 -2.89 3.39 -7.54
C SER A 95 -3.32 1.94 -7.63
N TYR A 96 -2.36 1.03 -7.72
CA TYR A 96 -2.61 -0.40 -7.86
C TYR A 96 -1.96 -1.18 -6.73
N SER A 97 -2.78 -1.60 -5.77
CA SER A 97 -2.35 -2.37 -4.60
C SER A 97 -2.58 -3.86 -4.83
N VAL A 98 -1.50 -4.62 -4.99
CA VAL A 98 -1.58 -6.08 -5.21
C VAL A 98 -1.30 -6.80 -3.91
N ALA A 99 -2.25 -7.61 -3.43
CA ALA A 99 -2.16 -8.39 -2.20
C ALA A 99 -1.53 -7.61 -1.04
N GLY A 100 -1.96 -6.34 -0.83
CA GLY A 100 -1.26 -5.44 0.08
C GLY A 100 -2.11 -4.75 1.13
N SER A 101 -3.40 -4.63 0.92
CA SER A 101 -4.27 -3.89 1.83
C SER A 101 -5.63 -4.57 1.99
N PHE A 102 -6.04 -4.80 3.23
CA PHE A 102 -7.36 -5.30 3.60
C PHE A 102 -7.64 -4.95 5.06
N PRO A 103 -8.86 -4.54 5.43
CA PRO A 103 -9.18 -4.18 6.80
C PRO A 103 -8.80 -5.27 7.79
N ILE A 104 -8.04 -4.90 8.83
CA ILE A 104 -7.43 -5.89 9.73
C ILE A 104 -8.47 -6.73 10.48
N TRP A 105 -9.60 -6.12 10.83
CA TRP A 105 -10.71 -6.82 11.53
C TRP A 105 -11.47 -7.84 10.65
N MET A 106 -11.20 -7.85 9.36
CA MET A 106 -11.78 -8.82 8.42
C MET A 106 -10.82 -9.97 8.09
N ARG A 107 -9.57 -9.88 8.55
CA ARG A 107 -8.58 -10.91 8.32
C ARG A 107 -8.80 -12.08 9.28
N SER A 108 -8.93 -13.28 8.74
CA SER A 108 -9.33 -14.46 9.50
C SER A 108 -8.15 -15.30 9.99
N SER A 109 -6.98 -15.13 9.41
CA SER A 109 -5.78 -15.89 9.75
C SER A 109 -4.77 -15.02 10.51
N PRO A 110 -4.14 -15.53 11.59
CA PRO A 110 -3.04 -14.82 12.26
C PRO A 110 -1.86 -14.50 11.35
N SER A 111 -1.59 -15.32 10.34
CA SER A 111 -0.55 -15.08 9.34
C SER A 111 -0.86 -13.90 8.42
N ASP A 112 -2.12 -13.49 8.38
CA ASP A 112 -2.63 -12.43 7.52
C ASP A 112 -2.82 -11.09 8.27
N PHE A 113 -2.48 -11.01 9.56
CA PHE A 113 -2.68 -9.76 10.31
C PHE A 113 -1.75 -8.62 9.90
N GLY A 114 -0.69 -8.93 9.18
CA GLY A 114 0.28 -7.95 8.72
C GLY A 114 1.31 -7.58 9.78
N ASP A 115 2.24 -6.77 9.35
CA ASP A 115 3.37 -6.32 10.17
C ASP A 115 3.07 -5.01 10.92
N TYR A 116 4.09 -4.44 11.54
CA TYR A 116 4.06 -3.22 12.32
C TYR A 116 3.25 -2.10 11.66
N GLU A 117 3.55 -1.77 10.40
CA GLU A 117 2.92 -0.65 9.68
C GLU A 117 1.42 -0.82 9.47
N GLN A 118 0.95 -2.07 9.42
CA GLN A 118 -0.46 -2.39 9.20
C GLN A 118 -1.26 -2.47 10.51
N THR A 119 -0.59 -2.47 11.66
CA THR A 119 -1.21 -2.77 12.97
C THR A 119 -1.14 -1.64 13.98
N ILE A 120 -0.72 -0.41 13.59
CA ILE A 120 -0.59 0.75 14.49
C ILE A 120 -1.99 1.32 14.81
N PRO A 121 -2.53 1.14 16.04
CA PRO A 121 -3.89 1.58 16.35
C PRO A 121 -4.07 3.09 16.25
N GLU A 122 -3.05 3.86 16.63
CA GLU A 122 -3.07 5.32 16.61
C GLU A 122 -3.19 5.86 15.19
N PHE A 123 -2.55 5.21 14.23
CA PHE A 123 -2.63 5.56 12.81
C PHE A 123 -4.05 5.35 12.27
N TYR A 124 -4.61 4.15 12.49
CA TYR A 124 -5.96 3.81 11.97
C TYR A 124 -7.13 4.43 12.76
N LYS A 125 -6.86 5.14 13.85
CA LYS A 125 -7.83 6.03 14.50
C LYS A 125 -7.96 7.39 13.79
N ILE A 126 -6.94 7.81 13.05
CA ILE A 126 -6.96 9.06 12.28
C ILE A 126 -7.80 8.88 11.02
N ALA A 127 -7.55 7.80 10.29
CA ALA A 127 -8.33 7.38 9.13
C ALA A 127 -8.37 5.85 9.11
N ASN A 128 -9.57 5.30 9.05
CA ASN A 128 -9.77 3.85 8.92
C ASN A 128 -9.51 3.36 7.49
N TYR A 129 -9.58 2.06 7.25
CA TYR A 129 -9.27 1.49 5.94
C TYR A 129 -10.19 2.01 4.84
N GLU A 130 -11.50 2.14 5.09
CA GLU A 130 -12.47 2.63 4.12
C GLU A 130 -12.19 4.09 3.76
N GLU A 131 -11.90 4.91 4.76
CA GLU A 131 -11.51 6.31 4.57
C GLU A 131 -10.21 6.42 3.76
N LEU A 132 -9.21 5.59 4.06
CA LEU A 132 -7.95 5.55 3.30
C LEU A 132 -8.18 5.15 1.83
N TYR A 133 -9.06 4.18 1.55
CA TYR A 133 -9.40 3.81 0.18
C TYR A 133 -10.12 4.94 -0.56
N ILE A 134 -11.06 5.62 0.10
CA ILE A 134 -11.70 6.80 -0.47
C ILE A 134 -10.68 7.90 -0.74
N MET A 135 -9.83 8.25 0.22
CA MET A 135 -8.79 9.27 0.07
C MET A 135 -7.81 8.94 -1.06
N SER A 136 -7.42 7.68 -1.16
CA SER A 136 -6.50 7.20 -2.20
C SER A 136 -7.10 7.30 -3.61
N ALA A 137 -8.41 7.10 -3.73
CA ALA A 137 -9.12 7.14 -5.01
C ALA A 137 -9.69 8.53 -5.35
N TYR A 138 -9.96 9.38 -4.33
CA TYR A 138 -10.66 10.64 -4.52
C TYR A 138 -9.84 11.68 -5.26
N GLY A 139 -10.35 12.20 -6.36
CA GLY A 139 -9.78 13.29 -7.13
C GLY A 139 -10.12 13.18 -8.62
N GLN A 140 -9.83 14.25 -9.35
CA GLN A 140 -9.97 14.23 -10.80
C GLN A 140 -8.94 13.26 -11.40
N ASP A 141 -9.38 12.33 -12.24
CA ASP A 141 -8.55 11.32 -12.92
C ASP A 141 -7.76 10.41 -11.94
N ARG A 142 -8.26 10.27 -10.70
CA ARG A 142 -7.66 9.39 -9.70
C ARG A 142 -8.43 8.08 -9.58
N GLU A 143 -7.66 7.00 -9.43
CA GLU A 143 -8.22 5.68 -9.17
C GLU A 143 -7.40 4.88 -8.16
N LEU A 144 -8.09 4.02 -7.42
CA LEU A 144 -7.48 2.95 -6.63
C LEU A 144 -8.09 1.61 -7.05
N ILE A 145 -7.25 0.68 -7.46
CA ILE A 145 -7.66 -0.71 -7.68
C ILE A 145 -6.89 -1.64 -6.73
N LEU A 146 -7.64 -2.44 -5.97
CA LEU A 146 -7.09 -3.50 -5.14
C LEU A 146 -7.12 -4.80 -5.93
N PHE A 147 -5.97 -5.43 -6.08
CA PHE A 147 -5.83 -6.75 -6.70
C PHE A 147 -5.56 -7.79 -5.63
N TYR A 148 -6.29 -8.90 -5.66
CA TYR A 148 -6.05 -10.06 -4.79
C TYR A 148 -5.83 -11.31 -5.61
N ASN A 149 -4.84 -12.11 -5.24
CA ASN A 149 -4.63 -13.43 -5.81
C ASN A 149 -5.56 -14.42 -5.07
N GLU A 150 -6.46 -15.07 -5.79
CA GLU A 150 -7.48 -15.94 -5.19
C GLU A 150 -6.88 -17.05 -4.33
N PHE A 151 -5.76 -17.61 -4.76
CA PHE A 151 -5.08 -18.75 -4.12
C PHE A 151 -3.74 -18.34 -3.51
N ASP A 152 -3.62 -17.11 -3.02
CA ASP A 152 -2.41 -16.61 -2.36
C ASP A 152 -2.04 -17.50 -1.15
N PRO A 153 -0.86 -18.12 -1.14
CA PRO A 153 -0.45 -19.01 -0.06
C PRO A 153 0.04 -18.28 1.19
N CYS A 154 0.29 -16.98 1.08
CA CYS A 154 0.77 -16.15 2.17
C CYS A 154 -0.38 -15.47 2.92
N CYS A 155 -1.10 -14.66 2.22
CA CYS A 155 -1.98 -13.66 2.84
C CYS A 155 -2.96 -13.09 1.81
N PHE A 156 -3.99 -12.37 2.28
CA PHE A 156 -4.98 -11.70 1.42
C PHE A 156 -5.75 -12.65 0.49
N SER A 157 -6.23 -13.78 1.02
CA SER A 157 -7.01 -14.76 0.28
C SER A 157 -8.30 -15.17 1.02
N GLY A 158 -9.17 -15.92 0.36
CA GLY A 158 -10.41 -16.46 0.92
C GLY A 158 -11.67 -15.69 0.54
N GLU A 159 -12.82 -16.11 1.13
CA GLU A 159 -14.15 -15.64 0.71
C GLU A 159 -14.38 -14.14 0.97
N LEU A 160 -13.80 -13.56 2.02
CA LEU A 160 -14.00 -12.15 2.32
C LEU A 160 -13.30 -11.24 1.31
N TYR A 161 -12.14 -11.65 0.82
CA TYR A 161 -11.44 -10.91 -0.24
C TYR A 161 -12.22 -10.94 -1.55
N LYS A 162 -12.80 -12.09 -1.91
CA LYS A 162 -13.65 -12.23 -3.10
C LYS A 162 -14.90 -11.35 -3.04
N LYS A 163 -15.51 -11.22 -1.88
CA LYS A 163 -16.76 -10.48 -1.70
C LYS A 163 -16.55 -9.00 -1.43
N PHE A 164 -15.39 -8.60 -0.96
CA PHE A 164 -15.00 -7.27 -0.48
C PHE A 164 -16.21 -6.38 -0.14
N PRO A 165 -16.80 -6.54 1.06
CA PRO A 165 -18.13 -6.02 1.36
C PRO A 165 -18.24 -4.49 1.31
N PHE A 166 -17.10 -3.78 1.36
CA PHE A 166 -17.05 -2.32 1.28
C PHE A 166 -16.96 -1.77 -0.15
N LYS A 167 -16.80 -2.61 -1.18
CA LYS A 167 -16.65 -2.16 -2.58
C LYS A 167 -17.76 -1.18 -2.96
N ASN A 168 -19.00 -1.57 -2.80
CA ASN A 168 -20.16 -0.74 -3.16
C ASN A 168 -20.21 0.55 -2.33
N ILE A 169 -19.94 0.47 -1.03
CA ILE A 169 -19.97 1.63 -0.13
C ILE A 169 -18.95 2.67 -0.57
N ILE A 170 -17.74 2.24 -0.92
CA ILE A 170 -16.66 3.13 -1.39
C ILE A 170 -17.03 3.73 -2.74
N GLN A 171 -17.52 2.91 -3.68
CA GLN A 171 -17.95 3.37 -5.00
C GLN A 171 -19.10 4.38 -4.92
N GLU A 172 -20.13 4.09 -4.13
CA GLU A 172 -21.26 5.01 -3.89
C GLU A 172 -20.78 6.33 -3.28
N LYS A 173 -19.81 6.26 -2.35
CA LYS A 173 -19.24 7.46 -1.75
C LYS A 173 -18.50 8.31 -2.76
N LEU A 174 -17.62 7.72 -3.58
CA LEU A 174 -16.88 8.41 -4.64
C LEU A 174 -17.85 8.99 -5.68
N GLN A 175 -18.87 8.23 -6.07
CA GLN A 175 -19.91 8.71 -6.97
C GLN A 175 -20.65 9.93 -6.39
N SER A 176 -20.96 9.93 -5.09
CA SER A 176 -21.58 11.08 -4.42
C SER A 176 -20.68 12.33 -4.39
N LEU A 177 -19.38 12.13 -4.50
CA LEU A 177 -18.37 13.19 -4.56
C LEU A 177 -18.03 13.59 -6.02
N GLU A 178 -18.60 12.88 -7.00
CA GLU A 178 -18.40 13.09 -8.44
C GLU A 178 -16.93 13.05 -8.90
N LYS A 179 -16.06 12.37 -8.15
CA LYS A 179 -14.61 12.29 -8.43
C LYS A 179 -14.01 11.01 -7.90
N GLY A 180 -13.19 10.39 -8.76
CA GLY A 180 -12.39 9.23 -8.41
C GLY A 180 -13.07 7.90 -8.67
N GLU A 181 -12.25 6.87 -8.84
CA GLU A 181 -12.70 5.51 -9.14
C GLU A 181 -12.08 4.50 -8.18
N PHE A 182 -12.85 3.50 -7.80
CA PHE A 182 -12.39 2.40 -6.95
C PHE A 182 -12.89 1.07 -7.48
N ASP A 183 -12.00 0.09 -7.53
CA ASP A 183 -12.37 -1.28 -7.86
C ASP A 183 -11.58 -2.32 -7.08
N VAL A 184 -12.09 -3.56 -7.08
CA VAL A 184 -11.44 -4.75 -6.53
C VAL A 184 -11.47 -5.83 -7.58
N ILE A 185 -10.31 -6.35 -7.93
CA ILE A 185 -10.12 -7.38 -8.95
C ILE A 185 -9.49 -8.61 -8.30
N ILE A 186 -10.03 -9.78 -8.61
CA ILE A 186 -9.49 -11.06 -8.15
C ILE A 186 -8.80 -11.75 -9.33
N ASP A 187 -7.54 -12.07 -9.16
CA ASP A 187 -6.78 -12.92 -10.08
C ASP A 187 -6.95 -14.37 -9.64
N SER A 188 -7.69 -15.13 -10.45
CA SER A 188 -7.98 -16.54 -10.18
C SER A 188 -6.98 -17.50 -10.81
N ASP A 189 -6.07 -17.00 -11.65
CA ASP A 189 -5.10 -17.82 -12.37
C ASP A 189 -3.77 -17.96 -11.61
N GLN A 190 -3.69 -17.34 -10.40
CA GLN A 190 -2.47 -17.22 -9.64
C GLN A 190 -2.55 -17.93 -8.30
N ASN A 191 -1.50 -18.70 -7.98
CA ASN A 191 -1.34 -19.42 -6.71
C ASN A 191 -0.04 -19.07 -5.96
N GLU A 192 0.55 -17.91 -6.28
CA GLU A 192 1.75 -17.39 -5.62
C GLU A 192 1.50 -15.98 -5.11
N HIS A 193 2.33 -15.52 -4.18
CA HIS A 193 2.28 -14.17 -3.65
C HIS A 193 3.11 -13.20 -4.51
N ILE A 194 2.63 -12.90 -5.72
CA ILE A 194 3.31 -12.06 -6.71
C ILE A 194 2.33 -11.16 -7.45
N ILE A 195 2.83 -10.24 -8.24
CA ILE A 195 2.08 -9.62 -9.33
C ILE A 195 2.20 -10.58 -10.52
N SER A 196 1.10 -11.23 -10.89
CA SER A 196 1.08 -12.15 -12.03
C SER A 196 1.26 -11.43 -13.36
N ASP A 197 1.60 -12.19 -14.41
CA ASP A 197 1.68 -11.63 -15.77
C ASP A 197 0.32 -11.08 -16.20
N SER A 198 -0.79 -11.77 -15.89
CA SER A 198 -2.15 -11.31 -16.19
C SER A 198 -2.52 -10.01 -15.49
N THR A 199 -2.22 -9.91 -14.19
CA THR A 199 -2.40 -8.67 -13.42
C THR A 199 -1.53 -7.53 -13.96
N PHE A 200 -0.26 -7.83 -14.30
CA PHE A 200 0.65 -6.84 -14.85
C PHE A 200 0.19 -6.32 -16.22
N GLU A 201 -0.27 -7.21 -17.10
CA GLU A 201 -0.85 -6.81 -18.39
C GLU A 201 -2.11 -5.96 -18.23
N MET A 202 -2.96 -6.28 -17.25
CA MET A 202 -4.15 -5.49 -16.94
C MET A 202 -3.77 -4.09 -16.45
N ILE A 203 -2.84 -3.99 -15.51
CA ILE A 203 -2.31 -2.71 -15.02
C ILE A 203 -1.73 -1.88 -16.17
N ASN A 204 -0.96 -2.48 -17.05
CA ASN A 204 -0.42 -1.77 -18.21
C ASN A 204 -1.52 -1.20 -19.13
N LYS A 205 -2.61 -1.94 -19.34
CA LYS A 205 -3.76 -1.43 -20.12
C LYS A 205 -4.46 -0.27 -19.41
N LEU A 206 -4.62 -0.35 -18.11
CA LEU A 206 -5.22 0.72 -17.29
C LEU A 206 -4.36 1.99 -17.29
N LEU A 207 -3.03 1.85 -17.26
CA LEU A 207 -2.11 2.98 -17.32
C LEU A 207 -2.12 3.72 -18.68
N LEU A 208 -2.55 3.04 -19.76
CA LEU A 208 -2.59 3.60 -21.10
C LEU A 208 -3.91 4.31 -21.44
N ASN A 209 -4.94 4.13 -20.63
CA ASN A 209 -6.25 4.76 -20.77
C ASN A 209 -6.33 6.05 -19.94
#